data_9bc40ade6024213caafe22b0bcf4c5a7
#
_entry.id   9bc40ade6024213caafe22b0bcf4c5a7
#
_cell.length_a   1.000
_cell.length_b   1.000
_cell.length_c   1.000
_cell.angle_alpha   90.00
_cell.angle_beta   90.00
_cell.angle_gamma   90.00
#
_symmetry.space_group_name_H-M   'P 1'
#
loop_
_entity.id
_entity.type
_entity.pdbx_description
1 polymer ?
#
loop_
_entity_poly.entity_id
_entity_poly.type
_entity_poly.pdbx_seq_one_letter_code
_entity_poly.pdbx_strand_id
1 'polypeptide(L)'
;MLIRTSIYKSIQDEGTSTVLTKEYWTRQQMESNWGADHYGEYYEKMKAAWDETRGQVLMYDGRLILTPYHRLSNGKTRSGNEVFGSEEYPYLQSRECPEDVEAKEEMTVSMIQGSDMEVTGTDNAGYVTEVRCGSETVNGEEFRRTYHLASSCFTLQDYDGKTRVTAKGIGHGLGMSQYTAKKMAEEGKSCEEILQYFFTDVSLEEVTDIVIEKNEKGE
;
A
#
# COMPACT_ATOMS: atom_id res chain seq x y z
N MET A 1 -2.67 -13.04 -4.12
CA MET A 1 -2.04 -13.35 -2.82
C MET A 1 -2.18 -12.24 -1.78
N LEU A 2 -1.67 -11.02 -1.97
CA LEU A 2 -1.68 -9.96 -0.95
C LEU A 2 -3.06 -9.71 -0.31
N ILE A 3 -4.10 -9.53 -1.11
CA ILE A 3 -5.47 -9.32 -0.61
C ILE A 3 -5.94 -10.52 0.21
N ARG A 4 -5.65 -11.74 -0.25
CA ARG A 4 -6.01 -12.97 0.46
C ARG A 4 -5.33 -13.03 1.82
N THR A 5 -4.00 -12.82 1.87
CA THR A 5 -3.24 -12.77 3.13
C THR A 5 -3.82 -11.73 4.09
N SER A 6 -4.11 -10.52 3.60
CA SER A 6 -4.72 -9.46 4.40
C SER A 6 -6.10 -9.83 4.95
N ILE A 7 -6.94 -10.55 4.17
CA ILE A 7 -8.25 -11.02 4.63
C ILE A 7 -8.09 -12.06 5.74
N TYR A 8 -7.24 -13.08 5.52
CA TYR A 8 -7.02 -14.11 6.53
C TYR A 8 -6.38 -13.56 7.80
N LYS A 9 -5.47 -12.59 7.67
CA LYS A 9 -4.91 -11.89 8.84
C LYS A 9 -6.00 -11.14 9.62
N SER A 10 -6.88 -10.40 8.95
CA SER A 10 -8.00 -9.72 9.63
C SER A 10 -8.91 -10.72 10.36
N ILE A 11 -9.20 -11.87 9.75
CA ILE A 11 -10.00 -12.92 10.39
C ILE A 11 -9.27 -13.53 11.61
N GLN A 12 -7.96 -13.71 11.51
CA GLN A 12 -7.15 -14.22 12.62
C GLN A 12 -7.10 -13.24 13.79
N ASP A 13 -6.93 -11.94 13.51
CA ASP A 13 -6.76 -10.89 14.52
C ASP A 13 -8.10 -10.55 15.21
N GLU A 14 -9.21 -10.50 14.47
CA GLU A 14 -10.51 -10.00 14.93
C GLU A 14 -11.57 -11.10 15.10
N GLY A 15 -11.29 -12.31 14.62
CA GLY A 15 -12.21 -13.47 14.68
C GLY A 15 -13.09 -13.62 13.43
N THR A 16 -13.79 -14.76 13.37
CA THR A 16 -14.58 -15.16 12.17
C THR A 16 -15.84 -14.33 11.93
N SER A 17 -16.24 -13.48 12.88
CA SER A 17 -17.36 -12.52 12.75
C SER A 17 -16.95 -11.16 12.19
N THR A 18 -15.68 -11.00 11.82
CA THR A 18 -15.14 -9.74 11.26
C THR A 18 -15.87 -9.33 9.99
N VAL A 19 -16.34 -8.09 9.96
CA VAL A 19 -16.90 -7.49 8.76
C VAL A 19 -15.77 -6.88 7.94
N LEU A 20 -15.48 -7.47 6.78
CA LEU A 20 -14.47 -6.93 5.88
C LEU A 20 -14.97 -5.64 5.23
N THR A 21 -14.36 -4.53 5.59
CA THR A 21 -14.68 -3.19 5.05
C THR A 21 -13.92 -2.85 3.76
N LYS A 22 -13.30 -3.86 3.12
CA LYS A 22 -12.55 -3.65 1.88
C LYS A 22 -13.49 -3.32 0.74
N GLU A 23 -13.20 -2.24 0.04
CA GLU A 23 -13.90 -1.89 -1.18
C GLU A 23 -13.67 -2.97 -2.25
N TYR A 24 -14.73 -3.30 -2.97
CA TYR A 24 -14.69 -4.20 -4.12
C TYR A 24 -15.54 -3.62 -5.25
N TRP A 25 -15.17 -3.95 -6.46
CA TRP A 25 -15.98 -3.58 -7.61
C TRP A 25 -16.98 -4.69 -7.93
N THR A 26 -18.22 -4.32 -8.08
CA THR A 26 -19.24 -5.18 -8.68
C THR A 26 -18.91 -5.41 -10.15
N ARG A 27 -19.52 -6.44 -10.76
CA ARG A 27 -19.39 -6.68 -12.19
C ARG A 27 -19.73 -5.43 -13.01
N GLN A 28 -20.82 -4.75 -12.69
CA GLN A 28 -21.26 -3.54 -13.38
C GLN A 28 -20.22 -2.41 -13.27
N GLN A 29 -19.58 -2.25 -12.11
CA GLN A 29 -18.51 -1.26 -11.93
C GLN A 29 -17.26 -1.63 -12.74
N MET A 30 -16.89 -2.92 -12.81
CA MET A 30 -15.78 -3.38 -13.63
C MET A 30 -16.06 -3.14 -15.12
N GLU A 31 -17.26 -3.48 -15.61
CA GLU A 31 -17.68 -3.23 -16.99
C GLU A 31 -17.66 -1.73 -17.32
N SER A 32 -18.12 -0.88 -16.40
CA SER A 32 -18.12 0.58 -16.57
C SER A 32 -16.70 1.17 -16.61
N ASN A 33 -15.82 0.71 -15.71
CA ASN A 33 -14.47 1.26 -15.57
C ASN A 33 -13.52 0.78 -16.66
N TRP A 34 -13.65 -0.45 -17.11
CA TRP A 34 -12.78 -1.05 -18.14
C TRP A 34 -13.32 -0.87 -19.55
N GLY A 35 -14.60 -0.57 -19.69
CA GLY A 35 -15.32 -0.59 -20.97
C GLY A 35 -15.71 -2.01 -21.38
N ALA A 36 -16.83 -2.11 -22.10
CA ALA A 36 -17.40 -3.40 -22.54
C ALA A 36 -16.41 -4.23 -23.39
N ASP A 37 -15.60 -3.56 -24.21
CA ASP A 37 -14.64 -4.20 -25.12
C ASP A 37 -13.46 -4.86 -24.38
N HIS A 38 -13.08 -4.36 -23.21
CA HIS A 38 -11.93 -4.84 -22.43
C HIS A 38 -12.33 -5.68 -21.21
N TYR A 39 -13.59 -5.63 -20.79
CA TYR A 39 -14.05 -6.34 -19.59
C TYR A 39 -13.71 -7.82 -19.61
N GLY A 40 -14.01 -8.51 -20.71
CA GLY A 40 -13.77 -9.95 -20.84
C GLY A 40 -12.29 -10.31 -20.67
N GLU A 41 -11.41 -9.60 -21.39
CA GLU A 41 -9.96 -9.82 -21.32
C GLU A 41 -9.41 -9.60 -19.91
N TYR A 42 -9.75 -8.48 -19.27
CA TYR A 42 -9.22 -8.15 -17.95
C TYR A 42 -9.79 -9.05 -16.87
N TYR A 43 -11.06 -9.43 -16.98
CA TYR A 43 -11.66 -10.37 -16.03
C TYR A 43 -11.02 -11.75 -16.09
N GLU A 44 -10.77 -12.29 -17.29
CA GLU A 44 -10.11 -13.59 -17.46
C GLU A 44 -8.65 -13.55 -16.97
N LYS A 45 -7.92 -12.46 -17.19
CA LYS A 45 -6.57 -12.27 -16.60
C LYS A 45 -6.59 -12.28 -15.07
N MET A 46 -7.53 -11.57 -14.45
CA MET A 46 -7.66 -11.57 -12.99
C MET A 46 -8.04 -12.96 -12.47
N LYS A 47 -8.97 -13.63 -13.16
CA LYS A 47 -9.41 -14.97 -12.78
C LYS A 47 -8.27 -15.98 -12.89
N ALA A 48 -7.49 -15.94 -13.95
CA ALA A 48 -6.32 -16.81 -14.14
C ALA A 48 -5.30 -16.59 -13.02
N ALA A 49 -4.94 -15.34 -12.72
CA ALA A 49 -4.02 -15.02 -11.62
C ALA A 49 -4.57 -15.45 -10.24
N TRP A 50 -5.88 -15.36 -10.03
CA TRP A 50 -6.53 -15.87 -8.82
C TRP A 50 -6.45 -17.40 -8.72
N ASP A 51 -6.75 -18.10 -9.81
CA ASP A 51 -6.75 -19.57 -9.85
C ASP A 51 -5.31 -20.13 -9.72
N GLU A 52 -4.32 -19.50 -10.37
CA GLU A 52 -2.91 -19.87 -10.27
C GLU A 52 -2.36 -19.73 -8.83
N THR A 53 -2.82 -18.71 -8.11
CA THR A 53 -2.40 -18.46 -6.72
C THR A 53 -3.41 -18.96 -5.69
N ARG A 54 -4.29 -19.90 -6.06
CA ARG A 54 -5.35 -20.40 -5.19
C ARG A 54 -4.78 -20.95 -3.89
N GLY A 55 -5.37 -20.56 -2.76
CA GLY A 55 -4.96 -20.98 -1.43
C GLY A 55 -3.68 -20.33 -0.91
N GLN A 56 -2.84 -19.73 -1.74
CA GLN A 56 -1.55 -19.19 -1.30
C GLN A 56 -1.69 -17.88 -0.52
N VAL A 57 -0.94 -17.79 0.57
CA VAL A 57 -0.79 -16.61 1.44
C VAL A 57 0.67 -16.38 1.77
N LEU A 58 1.00 -15.17 2.23
CA LEU A 58 2.34 -14.82 2.70
C LEU A 58 2.40 -14.96 4.22
N MET A 59 3.48 -15.61 4.69
CA MET A 59 3.77 -15.77 6.11
C MET A 59 5.20 -15.31 6.43
N TYR A 60 5.38 -14.83 7.64
CA TYR A 60 6.68 -14.54 8.23
C TYR A 60 6.72 -15.19 9.61
N ASP A 61 7.74 -16.00 9.87
CA ASP A 61 7.90 -16.74 11.13
C ASP A 61 6.62 -17.52 11.54
N GLY A 62 6.00 -18.20 10.55
CA GLY A 62 4.79 -19.00 10.75
C GLY A 62 3.51 -18.20 11.03
N ARG A 63 3.50 -16.89 10.78
CA ARG A 63 2.34 -16.00 11.02
C ARG A 63 1.94 -15.26 9.75
N LEU A 64 0.63 -15.06 9.59
CA LEU A 64 0.10 -14.18 8.55
C LEU A 64 0.58 -12.74 8.75
N ILE A 65 0.98 -12.09 7.68
CA ILE A 65 1.58 -10.76 7.69
C ILE A 65 0.65 -9.67 7.16
N LEU A 66 0.97 -8.42 7.50
CA LEU A 66 0.44 -7.27 6.77
C LEU A 66 1.06 -7.21 5.38
N THR A 67 0.21 -7.05 4.37
CA THR A 67 0.62 -7.02 2.96
C THR A 67 0.16 -5.73 2.28
N PRO A 68 0.64 -4.55 2.74
CA PRO A 68 0.28 -3.29 2.13
C PRO A 68 0.86 -3.18 0.72
N TYR A 69 0.17 -2.45 -0.13
CA TYR A 69 0.65 -2.11 -1.46
C TYR A 69 0.14 -0.72 -1.86
N HIS A 70 0.84 -0.08 -2.75
CA HIS A 70 0.50 1.24 -3.27
C HIS A 70 0.79 1.29 -4.76
N ARG A 71 0.27 2.30 -5.45
CA ARG A 71 0.39 2.37 -6.91
C ARG A 71 1.80 2.73 -7.35
N LEU A 72 2.40 3.76 -6.72
CA LEU A 72 3.67 4.34 -7.14
C LEU A 72 4.39 4.94 -5.92
N SER A 73 5.64 4.59 -5.70
CA SER A 73 6.48 5.21 -4.66
C SER A 73 7.12 6.52 -5.17
N ASN A 74 7.83 7.22 -4.29
CA ASN A 74 8.69 8.34 -4.67
C ASN A 74 10.08 7.90 -5.15
N GLY A 75 10.26 6.61 -5.51
CA GLY A 75 11.52 5.96 -5.81
C GLY A 75 12.01 5.03 -4.68
N LYS A 76 11.31 5.01 -3.55
CA LYS A 76 11.66 4.18 -2.39
C LYS A 76 10.44 3.86 -1.54
N THR A 77 10.33 2.61 -1.05
CA THR A 77 9.27 2.24 -0.12
C THR A 77 9.66 2.56 1.32
N ARG A 78 8.67 2.70 2.20
CA ARG A 78 8.86 2.96 3.64
C ARG A 78 9.18 1.69 4.41
N SER A 79 9.87 1.81 5.53
CA SER A 79 10.04 0.73 6.51
C SER A 79 8.79 0.59 7.39
N GLY A 80 8.32 -0.65 7.59
CA GLY A 80 7.19 -0.93 8.47
C GLY A 80 7.50 -0.60 9.93
N ASN A 81 8.68 -0.95 10.41
CA ASN A 81 9.09 -0.65 11.77
C ASN A 81 9.08 0.88 12.05
N GLU A 82 9.54 1.68 11.08
CA GLU A 82 9.53 3.14 11.20
C GLU A 82 8.10 3.72 11.13
N VAL A 83 7.26 3.21 10.21
CA VAL A 83 5.87 3.69 10.04
C VAL A 83 5.01 3.40 11.27
N PHE A 84 5.17 2.22 11.88
CA PHE A 84 4.37 1.78 13.01
C PHE A 84 5.03 2.02 14.38
N GLY A 85 6.31 2.45 14.40
CA GLY A 85 7.06 2.63 15.63
C GLY A 85 7.22 1.33 16.44
N SER A 86 7.35 0.19 15.77
CA SER A 86 7.40 -1.15 16.36
C SER A 86 8.31 -2.08 15.56
N GLU A 87 9.04 -2.95 16.25
CA GLU A 87 9.90 -3.97 15.64
C GLU A 87 9.13 -5.21 15.13
N GLU A 88 7.79 -5.17 15.14
CA GLU A 88 6.94 -6.30 14.71
C GLU A 88 6.83 -6.47 13.19
N TYR A 89 7.42 -5.54 12.41
CA TYR A 89 7.30 -5.51 10.95
C TYR A 89 8.65 -5.67 10.22
N PRO A 90 9.55 -6.59 10.64
CA PRO A 90 10.89 -6.71 10.06
C PRO A 90 10.87 -7.13 8.58
N TYR A 91 9.77 -7.74 8.14
CA TYR A 91 9.56 -8.14 6.75
C TYR A 91 9.15 -6.96 5.82
N LEU A 92 8.72 -5.81 6.39
CA LEU A 92 8.42 -4.58 5.64
C LEU A 92 9.63 -3.64 5.65
N GLN A 93 10.69 -4.05 4.98
CA GLN A 93 11.87 -3.22 4.82
C GLN A 93 11.70 -2.20 3.70
N SER A 94 12.39 -1.07 3.81
CA SER A 94 12.48 -0.10 2.73
C SER A 94 13.19 -0.71 1.50
N ARG A 95 12.60 -0.51 0.30
CA ARG A 95 13.12 -1.02 -0.98
C ARG A 95 13.25 0.10 -1.99
N GLU A 96 14.31 0.06 -2.77
CA GLU A 96 14.51 1.00 -3.89
C GLU A 96 13.55 0.67 -5.02
N CYS A 97 12.94 1.68 -5.60
CA CYS A 97 11.99 1.59 -6.72
C CYS A 97 12.34 2.64 -7.78
N PRO A 98 13.52 2.55 -8.40
CA PRO A 98 14.02 3.61 -9.30
C PRO A 98 13.10 3.82 -10.50
N GLU A 99 12.41 2.77 -10.98
CA GLU A 99 11.47 2.87 -12.11
C GLU A 99 10.25 3.72 -11.79
N ASP A 100 9.89 3.83 -10.50
CA ASP A 100 8.72 4.61 -10.08
C ASP A 100 8.88 6.11 -10.39
N VAL A 101 10.11 6.64 -10.35
CA VAL A 101 10.37 8.05 -10.66
C VAL A 101 10.31 8.37 -12.17
N GLU A 102 10.31 7.36 -13.01
CA GLU A 102 10.15 7.49 -14.46
C GLU A 102 8.70 7.49 -14.92
N ALA A 103 7.77 7.20 -14.01
CA ALA A 103 6.35 7.17 -14.32
C ALA A 103 5.81 8.58 -14.62
N LYS A 104 4.94 8.70 -15.63
CA LYS A 104 4.35 9.98 -16.03
C LYS A 104 3.55 10.67 -14.93
N GLU A 105 2.98 9.87 -14.01
CA GLU A 105 2.18 10.34 -12.88
C GLU A 105 2.99 10.49 -11.58
N GLU A 106 4.31 10.44 -11.65
CA GLU A 106 5.21 10.49 -10.48
C GLU A 106 5.00 11.77 -9.65
N MET A 107 4.70 12.88 -10.28
CA MET A 107 4.54 14.16 -9.59
C MET A 107 3.16 14.77 -9.82
N THR A 108 2.53 15.20 -8.73
CA THR A 108 1.28 15.95 -8.76
C THR A 108 1.42 17.29 -8.03
N VAL A 109 0.76 18.32 -8.55
CA VAL A 109 0.72 19.64 -7.92
C VAL A 109 -0.74 20.00 -7.63
N SER A 110 -1.03 20.41 -6.42
CA SER A 110 -2.34 20.91 -5.99
C SER A 110 -2.22 22.19 -5.17
N MET A 111 -3.31 22.94 -5.08
CA MET A 111 -3.41 24.13 -4.25
C MET A 111 -4.45 23.87 -3.15
N ILE A 112 -4.06 24.05 -1.91
CA ILE A 112 -4.96 23.95 -0.75
C ILE A 112 -5.17 25.31 -0.11
N GLN A 113 -6.32 25.50 0.53
CA GLN A 113 -6.65 26.75 1.22
C GLN A 113 -5.86 26.83 2.52
N GLY A 114 -5.45 28.05 2.88
CA GLY A 114 -4.67 28.34 4.05
C GLY A 114 -3.17 28.47 3.75
N SER A 115 -2.51 29.13 4.65
CA SER A 115 -1.06 29.34 4.73
C SER A 115 -0.59 28.96 6.13
N ASP A 116 0.69 29.12 6.42
CA ASP A 116 1.30 28.73 7.71
C ASP A 116 1.25 27.21 7.96
N MET A 117 1.57 26.45 6.90
CA MET A 117 1.73 25.00 6.97
C MET A 117 3.18 24.62 6.65
N GLU A 118 3.77 23.78 7.47
CA GLU A 118 5.18 23.37 7.34
C GLU A 118 5.34 21.89 7.62
N VAL A 119 6.12 21.20 6.79
CA VAL A 119 6.56 19.82 7.07
C VAL A 119 7.63 19.86 8.15
N THR A 120 7.34 19.27 9.32
CA THR A 120 8.23 19.24 10.49
C THR A 120 8.90 17.89 10.70
N GLY A 121 8.41 16.83 10.05
CA GLY A 121 9.00 15.49 10.14
C GLY A 121 8.84 14.69 8.85
N THR A 122 9.89 13.93 8.53
CA THR A 122 9.88 12.93 7.44
C THR A 122 10.55 11.65 7.91
N ASP A 123 10.14 10.51 7.34
CA ASP A 123 10.85 9.24 7.54
C ASP A 123 12.08 9.11 6.61
N ASN A 124 12.84 8.03 6.75
CA ASN A 124 14.05 7.77 5.97
C ASN A 124 13.79 7.53 4.47
N ALA A 125 12.55 7.28 4.09
CA ALA A 125 12.13 7.16 2.69
C ALA A 125 11.61 8.50 2.11
N GLY A 126 11.58 9.57 2.92
CA GLY A 126 11.17 10.92 2.50
C GLY A 126 9.67 11.16 2.53
N TYR A 127 8.90 10.27 3.17
CA TYR A 127 7.47 10.51 3.38
C TYR A 127 7.24 11.36 4.63
N VAL A 128 6.28 12.26 4.55
CA VAL A 128 5.95 13.18 5.63
C VAL A 128 5.31 12.41 6.79
N THR A 129 5.88 12.55 7.96
CA THR A 129 5.36 11.98 9.21
C THR A 129 4.59 13.02 10.02
N GLU A 130 4.96 14.30 9.88
CA GLU A 130 4.40 15.37 10.67
C GLU A 130 4.30 16.69 9.88
N VAL A 131 3.17 17.38 10.03
CA VAL A 131 2.90 18.72 9.46
C VAL A 131 2.42 19.63 10.57
N ARG A 132 3.07 20.79 10.72
CA ARG A 132 2.56 21.88 11.55
C ARG A 132 1.58 22.73 10.73
N CYS A 133 0.40 22.99 11.28
CA CYS A 133 -0.66 23.83 10.71
C CYS A 133 -1.00 24.92 11.74
N GLY A 134 -0.39 26.09 11.62
CA GLY A 134 -0.50 27.13 12.65
C GLY A 134 0.06 26.65 13.99
N SER A 135 -0.81 26.53 15.00
CA SER A 135 -0.47 26.03 16.34
C SER A 135 -0.67 24.53 16.54
N GLU A 136 -1.24 23.83 15.56
CA GLU A 136 -1.53 22.39 15.64
C GLU A 136 -0.53 21.59 14.84
N THR A 137 -0.35 20.33 15.24
CA THR A 137 0.48 19.36 14.52
C THR A 137 -0.37 18.15 14.15
N VAL A 138 -0.31 17.74 12.89
CA VAL A 138 -1.07 16.60 12.36
C VAL A 138 -0.14 15.58 11.73
N ASN A 139 -0.53 14.32 11.75
CA ASN A 139 0.20 13.25 11.07
C ASN A 139 0.15 13.41 9.54
N GLY A 140 1.25 13.09 8.85
CA GLY A 140 1.36 13.25 7.40
C GLY A 140 0.34 12.43 6.59
N GLU A 141 -0.03 11.22 7.04
CA GLU A 141 -1.09 10.43 6.40
C GLU A 141 -2.49 11.01 6.64
N GLU A 142 -2.73 11.59 7.80
CA GLU A 142 -3.97 12.32 8.09
C GLU A 142 -4.08 13.57 7.23
N PHE A 143 -3.00 14.36 7.12
CA PHE A 143 -2.91 15.51 6.23
C PHE A 143 -3.18 15.11 4.78
N ARG A 144 -2.53 14.04 4.29
CA ARG A 144 -2.78 13.50 2.95
C ARG A 144 -4.25 13.18 2.70
N ARG A 145 -4.92 12.50 3.65
CA ARG A 145 -6.34 12.12 3.53
C ARG A 145 -7.25 13.34 3.56
N THR A 146 -7.00 14.26 4.46
CA THR A 146 -7.80 15.50 4.62
C THR A 146 -7.80 16.35 3.35
N TYR A 147 -6.64 16.49 2.71
CA TYR A 147 -6.48 17.30 1.51
C TYR A 147 -6.51 16.50 0.20
N HIS A 148 -6.85 15.21 0.26
CA HIS A 148 -6.92 14.30 -0.91
C HIS A 148 -5.66 14.30 -1.77
N LEU A 149 -4.48 14.35 -1.14
CA LEU A 149 -3.20 14.34 -1.84
C LEU A 149 -2.90 12.96 -2.41
N ALA A 150 -2.24 12.92 -3.56
CA ALA A 150 -1.87 11.68 -4.22
C ALA A 150 -0.95 10.80 -3.37
N SER A 151 -0.01 11.41 -2.65
CA SER A 151 1.00 10.72 -1.83
C SER A 151 1.23 11.46 -0.51
N SER A 152 1.72 10.75 0.51
CA SER A 152 2.29 11.33 1.72
C SER A 152 3.76 11.75 1.58
N CYS A 153 4.39 11.53 0.43
CA CYS A 153 5.64 12.18 0.08
C CYS A 153 5.34 13.51 -0.62
N PHE A 154 5.34 14.61 0.12
CA PHE A 154 5.01 15.93 -0.42
C PHE A 154 5.84 17.05 0.20
N THR A 155 5.86 18.18 -0.50
CA THR A 155 6.42 19.45 -0.02
C THR A 155 5.33 20.51 -0.02
N LEU A 156 5.45 21.48 0.90
CA LEU A 156 4.54 22.61 1.05
C LEU A 156 5.27 23.90 0.74
N GLN A 157 4.61 24.82 0.05
CA GLN A 157 5.13 26.13 -0.28
C GLN A 157 3.99 27.16 -0.22
N ASP A 158 4.18 28.21 0.56
CA ASP A 158 3.22 29.32 0.58
C ASP A 158 3.20 30.03 -0.78
N TYR A 159 2.02 30.26 -1.29
CA TYR A 159 1.77 30.92 -2.56
C TYR A 159 0.48 31.73 -2.54
N ASP A 160 0.58 33.04 -2.51
CA ASP A 160 -0.56 33.98 -2.59
C ASP A 160 -1.70 33.66 -1.60
N GLY A 161 -1.37 33.49 -0.32
CA GLY A 161 -2.34 33.19 0.75
C GLY A 161 -2.92 31.76 0.74
N LYS A 162 -2.37 30.89 -0.11
CA LYS A 162 -2.66 29.46 -0.20
C LYS A 162 -1.39 28.67 -0.01
N THR A 163 -1.52 27.35 0.13
CA THR A 163 -0.39 26.44 0.13
C THR A 163 -0.35 25.61 -1.16
N ARG A 164 0.73 25.71 -1.88
CA ARG A 164 1.06 24.83 -3.00
C ARG A 164 1.62 23.52 -2.44
N VAL A 165 1.01 22.41 -2.82
CA VAL A 165 1.48 21.08 -2.47
C VAL A 165 2.06 20.41 -3.71
N THR A 166 3.29 19.92 -3.61
CA THR A 166 3.92 19.07 -4.63
C THR A 166 4.11 17.69 -4.04
N ALA A 167 3.35 16.71 -4.50
CA ALA A 167 3.43 15.33 -4.03
C ALA A 167 4.12 14.44 -5.06
N LYS A 168 4.95 13.51 -4.59
CA LYS A 168 5.67 12.50 -5.37
C LYS A 168 5.14 11.11 -5.08
N GLY A 169 4.91 10.32 -6.15
CA GLY A 169 4.30 9.01 -6.06
C GLY A 169 2.78 9.05 -5.87
N ILE A 170 2.17 7.88 -5.74
CA ILE A 170 0.72 7.68 -5.53
C ILE A 170 0.52 6.60 -4.47
N GLY A 171 0.04 7.01 -3.31
CA GLY A 171 -0.24 6.12 -2.18
C GLY A 171 0.60 6.43 -0.94
N HIS A 172 0.57 5.50 -0.01
CA HIS A 172 1.22 5.63 1.32
C HIS A 172 2.69 5.18 1.35
N GLY A 173 3.22 4.61 0.27
CA GLY A 173 4.63 4.21 0.14
C GLY A 173 5.05 2.95 0.89
N LEU A 174 4.16 2.27 1.63
CA LEU A 174 4.51 1.09 2.42
C LEU A 174 4.25 -0.21 1.63
N GLY A 175 5.15 -1.20 1.75
CA GLY A 175 5.06 -2.50 1.11
C GLY A 175 5.29 -2.44 -0.39
N MET A 176 4.48 -3.14 -1.20
CA MET A 176 4.73 -3.33 -2.63
C MET A 176 4.32 -2.11 -3.47
N SER A 177 5.26 -1.56 -4.27
CA SER A 177 4.92 -0.69 -5.39
C SER A 177 4.38 -1.53 -6.55
N GLN A 178 3.16 -1.23 -7.00
CA GLN A 178 2.55 -1.92 -8.14
C GLN A 178 3.27 -1.61 -9.45
N TYR A 179 3.82 -0.40 -9.60
CA TYR A 179 4.55 -0.01 -10.80
C TYR A 179 5.88 -0.75 -10.91
N THR A 180 6.72 -0.73 -9.87
CA THR A 180 7.97 -1.52 -9.84
C THR A 180 7.69 -3.02 -9.96
N ALA A 181 6.67 -3.56 -9.26
CA ALA A 181 6.28 -4.96 -9.40
C ALA A 181 5.91 -5.34 -10.85
N LYS A 182 5.21 -4.44 -11.56
CA LYS A 182 4.91 -4.61 -12.98
C LYS A 182 6.20 -4.62 -13.83
N LYS A 183 7.14 -3.71 -13.56
CA LYS A 183 8.43 -3.66 -14.27
C LYS A 183 9.25 -4.93 -14.07
N MET A 184 9.34 -5.40 -12.84
CA MET A 184 9.99 -6.68 -12.52
C MET A 184 9.35 -7.86 -13.27
N ALA A 185 8.02 -7.89 -13.38
CA ALA A 185 7.32 -8.93 -14.15
C ALA A 185 7.59 -8.80 -15.66
N GLU A 186 7.66 -7.59 -16.21
CA GLU A 186 8.06 -7.33 -17.60
C GLU A 186 9.50 -7.79 -17.88
N GLU A 187 10.37 -7.80 -16.89
CA GLU A 187 11.74 -8.32 -16.93
C GLU A 187 11.83 -9.86 -16.72
N GLY A 188 10.67 -10.51 -16.53
CA GLY A 188 10.58 -11.98 -16.39
C GLY A 188 10.75 -12.50 -14.96
N LYS A 189 10.70 -11.62 -13.94
CA LYS A 189 10.69 -12.06 -12.55
C LYS A 189 9.41 -12.82 -12.21
N SER A 190 9.54 -13.90 -11.47
CA SER A 190 8.40 -14.68 -10.97
C SER A 190 7.61 -13.90 -9.92
N CYS A 191 6.36 -14.32 -9.69
CA CYS A 191 5.52 -13.74 -8.64
C CYS A 191 6.20 -13.85 -7.26
N GLU A 192 6.83 -14.98 -6.97
CA GLU A 192 7.56 -15.21 -5.71
C GLU A 192 8.75 -14.25 -5.56
N GLU A 193 9.59 -14.10 -6.60
CA GLU A 193 10.72 -13.17 -6.59
C GLU A 193 10.26 -11.72 -6.34
N ILE A 194 9.14 -11.31 -6.96
CA ILE A 194 8.57 -9.97 -6.76
C ILE A 194 8.09 -9.79 -5.31
N LEU A 195 7.39 -10.78 -4.78
CA LEU A 195 6.89 -10.72 -3.41
C LEU A 195 8.03 -10.70 -2.39
N GLN A 196 9.06 -11.54 -2.56
CA GLN A 196 10.25 -11.56 -1.70
C GLN A 196 11.10 -10.28 -1.80
N TYR A 197 11.04 -9.58 -2.93
CA TYR A 197 11.67 -8.27 -3.03
C TYR A 197 11.04 -7.25 -2.08
N PHE A 198 9.71 -7.21 -2.01
CA PHE A 198 8.99 -6.22 -1.18
C PHE A 198 8.75 -6.68 0.26
N PHE A 199 8.69 -7.99 0.50
CA PHE A 199 8.45 -8.59 1.80
C PHE A 199 9.60 -9.54 2.12
N THR A 200 10.48 -9.11 3.01
CA THR A 200 11.73 -9.84 3.31
C THR A 200 11.47 -11.11 4.12
N ASP A 201 12.18 -12.18 3.77
CA ASP A 201 12.16 -13.46 4.52
C ASP A 201 10.75 -14.06 4.69
N VAL A 202 9.86 -13.80 3.73
CA VAL A 202 8.51 -14.38 3.74
C VAL A 202 8.48 -15.73 3.01
N SER A 203 7.62 -16.62 3.48
CA SER A 203 7.25 -17.86 2.80
C SER A 203 5.87 -17.77 2.14
N LEU A 204 5.67 -18.55 1.08
CA LEU A 204 4.36 -18.78 0.47
C LEU A 204 3.83 -20.12 1.01
N GLU A 205 2.67 -20.08 1.65
CA GLU A 205 2.04 -21.26 2.25
C GLU A 205 0.59 -21.41 1.79
N GLU A 206 0.08 -22.63 1.79
CA GLU A 206 -1.32 -22.89 1.46
C GLU A 206 -2.23 -22.73 2.68
N VAL A 207 -3.39 -22.10 2.49
CA VAL A 207 -4.37 -21.84 3.56
C VAL A 207 -4.88 -23.12 4.23
N THR A 208 -4.87 -24.27 3.53
CA THR A 208 -5.27 -25.56 4.07
C THR A 208 -4.45 -25.98 5.28
N ASP A 209 -3.23 -25.48 5.39
CA ASP A 209 -2.29 -25.79 6.48
C ASP A 209 -2.36 -24.77 7.63
N ILE A 210 -3.11 -23.66 7.41
CA ILE A 210 -3.29 -22.64 8.43
C ILE A 210 -4.47 -23.00 9.31
N VAL A 211 -4.17 -23.57 10.46
CA VAL A 211 -5.15 -23.66 11.55
C VAL A 211 -5.40 -22.22 12.05
N ILE A 212 -6.58 -21.68 11.77
CA ILE A 212 -7.05 -20.48 12.45
C ILE A 212 -7.29 -20.92 13.89
N GLU A 213 -6.27 -20.86 14.74
CA GLU A 213 -6.44 -21.06 16.17
C GLU A 213 -7.45 -20.00 16.64
N LYS A 214 -8.62 -20.48 17.03
CA LYS A 214 -9.56 -19.66 17.77
C LYS A 214 -8.82 -19.24 19.02
N ASN A 215 -8.56 -17.95 19.17
CA ASN A 215 -8.23 -17.41 20.48
C ASN A 215 -9.47 -17.64 21.35
N GLU A 216 -9.51 -18.78 22.03
CA GLU A 216 -10.38 -19.01 23.18
C GLU A 216 -9.83 -18.15 24.34
N LYS A 217 -10.00 -16.86 24.24
CA LYS A 217 -10.04 -15.96 25.38
C LYS A 217 -11.50 -15.55 25.56
N GLY A 218 -12.28 -16.52 25.92
CA GLY A 218 -13.58 -16.34 26.54
C GLY A 218 -13.42 -16.58 28.04
N GLU A 219 -13.98 -15.74 28.78
CA GLU A 219 -14.37 -15.58 30.18
C GLU A 219 -13.58 -14.52 30.92
#